data_5f3753dae6172468926b4bab0c7a01de
#
_entry.id   5f3753dae6172468926b4bab0c7a01de
#
_cell.length_a   1.000
_cell.length_b   1.000
_cell.length_c   1.000
_cell.angle_alpha   90.00
_cell.angle_beta   90.00
_cell.angle_gamma   90.00
#
_symmetry.space_group_name_H-M   'P 1'
#
loop_
_entity.id
_entity.type
_entity.pdbx_description
1 polymer ?
#
loop_
_entity_poly.entity_id
_entity_poly.type
_entity_poly.pdbx_seq_one_letter_code
_entity_poly.pdbx_strand_id
1 'polypeptide(L)'
;MEKQLQRLLNLLENTNIKNTRKRPNILYANAKEYTYYKDGKVKRINGIKKCKSMTFGVYKEMYKKNPGIKELKNNRKYDELYTMLKQTMQMYDAEFDFDCITLNKNVVTKPHQDFHNKGQSYILFLGDFVGGELLNEKGQVFKDKNTFYIFEGMIKHWNNKIIGGTKYSIIWFKRF
;
A
#
# COMPACT_ATOMS: atom_id res chain seq x y z
N MET A 1 16.57 13.69 2.84
CA MET A 1 15.64 12.54 2.73
C MET A 1 15.59 11.69 4.00
N GLU A 2 16.69 11.21 4.54
CA GLU A 2 16.71 10.30 5.71
C GLU A 2 15.94 10.85 6.94
N LYS A 3 16.20 12.09 7.35
CA LYS A 3 15.44 12.73 8.45
C LYS A 3 13.92 12.79 8.17
N GLN A 4 13.52 12.97 6.92
CA GLN A 4 12.10 13.00 6.54
C GLN A 4 11.47 11.59 6.68
N LEU A 5 12.17 10.55 6.23
CA LEU A 5 11.70 9.17 6.36
C LEU A 5 11.58 8.74 7.83
N GLN A 6 12.54 9.17 8.68
CA GLN A 6 12.44 8.91 10.12
C GLN A 6 11.25 9.62 10.77
N ARG A 7 10.97 10.86 10.41
CA ARG A 7 9.78 11.60 10.89
C ARG A 7 8.49 10.91 10.45
N LEU A 8 8.44 10.48 9.17
CA LEU A 8 7.29 9.74 8.65
C LEU A 8 7.08 8.42 9.38
N LEU A 9 8.15 7.66 9.63
CA LEU A 9 8.08 6.39 10.37
C LEU A 9 7.56 6.63 11.80
N ASN A 10 8.08 7.61 12.52
CA ASN A 10 7.61 7.96 13.86
C ASN A 10 6.11 8.32 13.86
N LEU A 11 5.66 9.08 12.86
CA LEU A 11 4.25 9.42 12.73
C LEU A 11 3.38 8.18 12.44
N LEU A 12 3.83 7.27 11.58
CA LEU A 12 3.14 6.03 11.26
C LEU A 12 3.01 5.10 12.48
N GLU A 13 4.04 5.00 13.30
CA GLU A 13 4.05 4.19 14.53
C GLU A 13 3.05 4.73 15.56
N ASN A 14 2.92 6.06 15.66
CA ASN A 14 2.00 6.72 16.57
C ASN A 14 0.57 6.89 16.00
N THR A 15 0.36 6.61 14.70
CA THR A 15 -0.95 6.71 14.07
C THR A 15 -1.77 5.44 14.28
N ASN A 16 -2.96 5.57 14.86
CA ASN A 16 -3.90 4.46 14.94
C ASN A 16 -4.53 4.17 13.56
N ILE A 17 -3.85 3.34 12.77
CA ILE A 17 -4.34 2.86 11.49
C ILE A 17 -5.50 1.90 11.73
N LYS A 18 -6.73 2.36 11.46
CA LYS A 18 -7.93 1.56 11.67
C LYS A 18 -8.01 0.40 10.68
N ASN A 19 -8.59 -0.69 11.15
CA ASN A 19 -8.94 -1.78 10.27
C ASN A 19 -9.98 -1.32 9.23
N THR A 20 -9.72 -1.61 7.98
CA THR A 20 -10.65 -1.40 6.85
C THR A 20 -11.16 -2.74 6.33
N ARG A 21 -12.23 -2.71 5.53
CA ARG A 21 -12.72 -3.92 4.86
C ARG A 21 -11.60 -4.50 3.97
N LYS A 22 -11.38 -5.81 4.09
CA LYS A 22 -10.41 -6.52 3.27
C LYS A 22 -10.76 -6.42 1.78
N ARG A 23 -9.80 -6.01 0.96
CA ARG A 23 -9.90 -6.11 -0.50
C ARG A 23 -9.63 -7.55 -0.97
N PRO A 24 -10.20 -7.99 -2.12
CA PRO A 24 -10.04 -9.37 -2.61
C PRO A 24 -8.59 -9.83 -2.77
N ASN A 25 -7.69 -8.92 -3.06
CA ASN A 25 -6.26 -9.21 -3.33
C ASN A 25 -5.42 -9.30 -2.06
N ILE A 26 -5.95 -8.91 -0.90
CA ILE A 26 -5.17 -8.82 0.33
C ILE A 26 -5.21 -10.16 1.05
N LEU A 27 -4.02 -10.67 1.37
CA LEU A 27 -3.76 -11.75 2.32
C LEU A 27 -3.22 -11.11 3.61
N TYR A 28 -3.42 -11.77 4.76
CA TYR A 28 -2.86 -11.26 6.01
C TYR A 28 -1.45 -11.79 6.24
N ALA A 29 -0.62 -10.98 6.91
CA ALA A 29 0.77 -11.28 7.17
C ALA A 29 1.01 -12.34 8.24
N ASN A 30 0.06 -12.59 9.15
CA ASN A 30 0.25 -13.54 10.25
C ASN A 30 0.20 -14.99 9.78
N ALA A 31 1.32 -15.68 9.91
CA ALA A 31 1.51 -17.06 9.47
C ALA A 31 0.55 -18.07 10.11
N LYS A 32 0.03 -17.76 11.31
CA LYS A 32 -0.95 -18.62 12.01
C LYS A 32 -2.34 -18.62 11.36
N GLU A 33 -2.58 -17.71 10.44
CA GLU A 33 -3.90 -17.47 9.84
C GLU A 33 -4.04 -18.03 8.42
N TYR A 34 -2.98 -18.66 7.86
CA TYR A 34 -3.03 -19.29 6.54
C TYR A 34 -3.15 -20.81 6.64
N THR A 35 -4.22 -21.36 6.12
CA THR A 35 -4.28 -22.75 5.73
C THR A 35 -4.05 -22.85 4.23
N TYR A 36 -3.24 -23.84 3.82
CA TYR A 36 -3.00 -24.15 2.43
C TYR A 36 -3.78 -25.38 2.02
N TYR A 37 -4.26 -25.42 0.79
CA TYR A 37 -4.68 -26.67 0.17
C TYR A 37 -3.44 -27.52 -0.13
N LYS A 38 -3.62 -28.84 -0.34
CA LYS A 38 -2.53 -29.76 -0.68
C LYS A 38 -1.78 -29.36 -1.97
N ASP A 39 -2.40 -28.59 -2.85
CA ASP A 39 -1.84 -28.05 -4.10
C ASP A 39 -1.08 -26.73 -3.91
N GLY A 40 -0.83 -26.31 -2.67
CA GLY A 40 -0.12 -25.06 -2.33
C GLY A 40 -0.96 -23.78 -2.44
N LYS A 41 -2.21 -23.86 -2.89
CA LYS A 41 -3.10 -22.71 -2.92
C LYS A 41 -3.52 -22.29 -1.53
N VAL A 42 -3.56 -20.98 -1.29
CA VAL A 42 -4.00 -20.43 -0.02
C VAL A 42 -5.50 -20.68 0.17
N LYS A 43 -5.85 -21.46 1.17
CA LYS A 43 -7.24 -21.65 1.58
C LYS A 43 -7.76 -20.34 2.18
N ARG A 44 -8.93 -19.90 1.71
CA ARG A 44 -9.57 -18.71 2.28
C ARG A 44 -9.91 -19.00 3.74
N ILE A 45 -9.26 -18.29 4.67
CA ILE A 45 -9.61 -18.41 6.08
C ILE A 45 -10.93 -17.68 6.29
N ASN A 46 -11.94 -18.42 6.72
CA ASN A 46 -13.21 -17.86 7.15
C ASN A 46 -12.94 -17.04 8.44
N GLY A 47 -13.24 -15.75 8.42
CA GLY A 47 -13.22 -14.91 9.62
C GLY A 47 -12.52 -13.56 9.47
N ILE A 48 -11.43 -13.45 8.72
CA ILE A 48 -10.70 -12.17 8.62
C ILE A 48 -11.30 -11.31 7.51
N LYS A 49 -12.09 -10.32 7.92
CA LYS A 49 -12.77 -9.39 7.01
C LYS A 49 -12.08 -8.01 6.91
N LYS A 50 -11.01 -7.79 7.65
CA LYS A 50 -10.41 -6.46 7.83
C LYS A 50 -8.89 -6.50 7.62
N CYS A 51 -8.32 -5.41 7.15
CA CYS A 51 -6.88 -5.19 7.02
C CYS A 51 -6.52 -3.76 7.42
N LYS A 52 -5.27 -3.52 7.76
CA LYS A 52 -4.76 -2.17 8.03
C LYS A 52 -4.26 -1.56 6.71
N SER A 53 -5.21 -1.07 5.91
CA SER A 53 -4.94 -0.41 4.65
C SER A 53 -5.84 0.80 4.51
N MET A 54 -5.29 1.95 4.15
CA MET A 54 -6.05 3.17 3.90
C MET A 54 -5.54 3.86 2.64
N THR A 55 -6.44 4.56 1.97
CA THR A 55 -6.13 5.37 0.79
C THR A 55 -6.44 6.82 1.07
N PHE A 56 -5.57 7.70 0.62
CA PHE A 56 -5.69 9.15 0.59
C PHE A 56 -5.79 9.63 -0.85
N GLY A 57 -6.14 10.89 -1.03
CA GLY A 57 -6.26 11.51 -2.34
C GLY A 57 -7.70 11.67 -2.78
N VAL A 58 -8.01 11.30 -4.02
CA VAL A 58 -9.31 11.55 -4.64
C VAL A 58 -9.99 10.27 -5.15
N TYR A 59 -11.28 10.35 -5.37
CA TYR A 59 -12.06 9.29 -6.01
C TYR A 59 -13.10 9.88 -6.98
N LYS A 60 -13.52 9.10 -7.98
CA LYS A 60 -14.58 9.46 -8.90
C LYS A 60 -15.91 8.87 -8.43
N GLU A 61 -16.95 9.68 -8.40
CA GLU A 61 -18.31 9.24 -8.06
C GLU A 61 -18.94 8.47 -9.23
N MET A 62 -18.74 7.15 -9.28
CA MET A 62 -19.12 6.30 -10.43
C MET A 62 -20.61 6.21 -10.71
N TYR A 63 -21.46 6.45 -9.70
CA TYR A 63 -22.92 6.18 -9.80
C TYR A 63 -23.77 7.43 -9.85
N LYS A 64 -23.20 8.59 -10.09
CA LYS A 64 -23.96 9.84 -10.25
C LYS A 64 -24.15 10.20 -11.72
N LYS A 65 -25.26 10.86 -12.01
CA LYS A 65 -25.59 11.37 -13.35
C LYS A 65 -24.48 12.30 -13.90
N ASN A 66 -23.83 13.05 -13.01
CA ASN A 66 -22.63 13.86 -13.31
C ASN A 66 -21.50 13.47 -12.35
N PRO A 67 -20.66 12.49 -12.71
CA PRO A 67 -19.62 12.02 -11.84
C PRO A 67 -18.51 13.08 -11.69
N GLY A 68 -18.32 13.54 -10.46
CA GLY A 68 -17.23 14.45 -10.08
C GLY A 68 -16.08 13.74 -9.39
N ILE A 69 -14.92 14.40 -9.34
CA ILE A 69 -13.79 13.97 -8.52
C ILE A 69 -13.94 14.60 -7.13
N LYS A 70 -13.83 13.78 -6.09
CA LYS A 70 -13.93 14.21 -4.69
C LYS A 70 -12.80 13.68 -3.84
N GLU A 71 -12.48 14.43 -2.79
CA GLU A 71 -11.51 14.01 -1.79
C GLU A 71 -11.99 12.83 -0.95
N LEU A 72 -11.06 11.93 -0.62
CA LEU A 72 -11.29 10.86 0.31
C LEU A 72 -11.37 11.40 1.75
N LYS A 73 -12.27 10.82 2.55
CA LYS A 73 -12.46 11.21 3.96
C LYS A 73 -11.20 11.09 4.81
N ASN A 74 -10.30 10.19 4.43
CA ASN A 74 -9.03 10.00 5.15
C ASN A 74 -8.13 11.23 5.08
N ASN A 75 -8.21 12.05 4.01
CA ASN A 75 -7.42 13.26 3.89
C ASN A 75 -7.59 14.20 5.09
N ARG A 76 -8.84 14.45 5.47
CA ARG A 76 -9.17 15.31 6.62
C ARG A 76 -8.98 14.60 7.95
N LYS A 77 -9.28 13.30 8.00
CA LYS A 77 -9.23 12.54 9.25
C LYS A 77 -7.81 12.30 9.73
N TYR A 78 -6.86 12.22 8.85
CA TYR A 78 -5.44 12.00 9.10
C TYR A 78 -4.62 13.06 8.36
N ASP A 79 -5.00 14.32 8.55
CA ASP A 79 -4.47 15.46 7.79
C ASP A 79 -2.94 15.60 7.91
N GLU A 80 -2.42 15.49 9.14
CA GLU A 80 -0.97 15.52 9.38
C GLU A 80 -0.24 14.41 8.60
N LEU A 81 -0.77 13.18 8.66
CA LEU A 81 -0.18 12.05 7.94
C LEU A 81 -0.28 12.25 6.43
N TYR A 82 -1.43 12.70 5.93
CA TYR A 82 -1.61 12.95 4.50
C TYR A 82 -0.67 14.04 3.99
N THR A 83 -0.50 15.11 4.76
CA THR A 83 0.44 16.19 4.45
C THR A 83 1.88 15.68 4.44
N MET A 84 2.29 14.90 5.45
CA MET A 84 3.61 14.30 5.52
C MET A 84 3.89 13.36 4.32
N LEU A 85 2.92 12.54 3.94
CA LEU A 85 3.03 11.64 2.78
C LEU A 85 3.23 12.41 1.47
N LYS A 86 2.48 13.50 1.26
CA LYS A 86 2.67 14.38 0.09
C LYS A 86 4.05 15.02 0.07
N GLN A 87 4.44 15.63 1.17
CA GLN A 87 5.76 16.28 1.31
C GLN A 87 6.91 15.30 1.07
N THR A 88 6.77 14.07 1.57
CA THR A 88 7.79 13.03 1.38
C THR A 88 8.01 12.71 -0.10
N MET A 89 6.95 12.59 -0.90
CA MET A 89 7.08 12.39 -2.34
C MET A 89 7.63 13.63 -3.04
N GLN A 90 7.12 14.82 -2.72
CA GLN A 90 7.60 16.08 -3.30
C GLN A 90 9.09 16.35 -3.05
N MET A 91 9.60 15.93 -1.89
CA MET A 91 11.04 16.03 -1.58
C MET A 91 11.88 15.00 -2.34
N TYR A 92 11.30 13.86 -2.74
CA TYR A 92 11.98 12.80 -3.47
C TYR A 92 11.93 13.05 -4.98
N ASP A 93 10.75 13.30 -5.51
CA ASP A 93 10.47 13.59 -6.91
C ASP A 93 9.34 14.62 -7.00
N ALA A 94 9.72 15.88 -7.17
CA ALA A 94 8.77 17.01 -7.22
C ALA A 94 7.88 16.99 -8.47
N GLU A 95 8.34 16.35 -9.54
CA GLU A 95 7.65 16.30 -10.84
C GLU A 95 6.69 15.09 -10.94
N PHE A 96 6.74 14.18 -9.98
CA PHE A 96 5.85 13.01 -10.01
C PHE A 96 4.40 13.41 -9.74
N ASP A 97 3.57 13.27 -10.77
CA ASP A 97 2.14 13.57 -10.72
C ASP A 97 1.35 12.37 -10.19
N PHE A 98 0.82 12.49 -8.99
CA PHE A 98 -0.03 11.51 -8.34
C PHE A 98 -1.29 12.16 -7.76
N ASP A 99 -2.36 11.40 -7.68
CA ASP A 99 -3.63 11.82 -7.10
C ASP A 99 -4.11 10.93 -5.94
N CYS A 100 -3.45 9.79 -5.75
CA CYS A 100 -3.77 8.83 -4.70
C CYS A 100 -2.51 8.33 -4.00
N ILE A 101 -2.67 8.03 -2.69
CA ILE A 101 -1.66 7.39 -1.86
C ILE A 101 -2.31 6.23 -1.11
N THR A 102 -1.77 5.03 -1.23
CA THR A 102 -2.21 3.89 -0.40
C THR A 102 -1.15 3.57 0.65
N LEU A 103 -1.56 3.56 1.90
CA LEU A 103 -0.76 3.14 3.05
C LEU A 103 -1.25 1.78 3.53
N ASN A 104 -0.34 0.84 3.65
CA ASN A 104 -0.59 -0.50 4.19
C ASN A 104 0.33 -0.77 5.38
N LYS A 105 -0.23 -1.36 6.45
CA LYS A 105 0.54 -1.87 7.60
C LYS A 105 0.38 -3.38 7.68
N ASN A 106 1.48 -4.12 7.55
CA ASN A 106 1.52 -5.58 7.59
C ASN A 106 0.51 -6.23 6.62
N VAL A 107 0.47 -5.73 5.38
CA VAL A 107 -0.42 -6.26 4.34
C VAL A 107 0.40 -7.05 3.33
N VAL A 108 -0.05 -8.26 3.05
CA VAL A 108 0.47 -9.15 2.02
C VAL A 108 -0.58 -9.31 0.94
N THR A 109 -0.18 -9.19 -0.31
CA THR A 109 -1.08 -9.36 -1.46
C THR A 109 -0.76 -10.66 -2.20
N LYS A 110 -1.80 -11.34 -2.68
CA LYS A 110 -1.69 -12.41 -3.68
C LYS A 110 -1.38 -11.82 -5.06
N PRO A 111 -0.96 -12.61 -6.05
CA PRO A 111 -0.76 -12.14 -7.41
C PRO A 111 -1.98 -11.39 -7.95
N HIS A 112 -1.77 -10.15 -8.40
CA HIS A 112 -2.80 -9.26 -8.94
C HIS A 112 -2.20 -8.18 -9.83
N GLN A 113 -3.05 -7.43 -10.50
CA GLN A 113 -2.72 -6.26 -11.30
C GLN A 113 -3.60 -5.09 -10.83
N ASP A 114 -3.06 -3.87 -10.87
CA ASP A 114 -3.77 -2.64 -10.53
C ASP A 114 -4.28 -1.94 -11.80
N PHE A 115 -5.33 -2.49 -12.40
CA PHE A 115 -5.88 -2.04 -13.70
C PHE A 115 -6.35 -0.58 -13.76
N HIS A 116 -6.52 0.06 -12.62
CA HIS A 116 -7.00 1.44 -12.56
C HIS A 116 -5.89 2.47 -12.35
N ASN A 117 -4.64 2.02 -12.16
CA ASN A 117 -3.52 2.94 -12.06
C ASN A 117 -3.06 3.36 -13.46
N LYS A 118 -2.75 4.64 -13.62
CA LYS A 118 -2.22 5.20 -14.87
C LYS A 118 -0.71 5.38 -14.74
N GLY A 119 0.03 4.83 -15.69
CA GLY A 119 1.47 4.96 -15.70
C GLY A 119 2.16 4.24 -14.54
N GLN A 120 3.31 4.79 -14.17
CA GLN A 120 4.14 4.26 -13.11
C GLN A 120 3.62 4.66 -11.73
N SER A 121 3.98 3.87 -10.73
CA SER A 121 3.73 4.12 -9.33
C SER A 121 5.05 4.12 -8.57
N TYR A 122 5.15 4.92 -7.52
CA TYR A 122 6.22 4.78 -6.55
C TYR A 122 5.77 3.93 -5.37
N ILE A 123 6.68 3.11 -4.84
CA ILE A 123 6.49 2.39 -3.59
C ILE A 123 7.69 2.60 -2.66
N LEU A 124 7.41 2.78 -1.38
CA LEU A 124 8.38 2.92 -0.29
C LEU A 124 8.05 1.93 0.81
N PHE A 125 9.08 1.28 1.36
CA PHE A 125 8.94 0.42 2.52
C PHE A 125 9.62 1.03 3.73
N LEU A 126 8.88 1.11 4.87
CA LEU A 126 9.37 1.59 6.15
C LEU A 126 9.10 0.56 7.25
N GLY A 127 9.86 0.66 8.34
CA GLY A 127 9.73 -0.19 9.53
C GLY A 127 10.84 -1.22 9.71
N ASP A 128 10.68 -2.07 10.71
CA ASP A 128 11.69 -3.06 11.16
C ASP A 128 11.42 -4.49 10.68
N PHE A 129 10.69 -4.65 9.60
CA PHE A 129 10.20 -5.94 9.11
C PHE A 129 11.28 -6.85 8.51
N VAL A 130 10.96 -8.15 8.48
CA VAL A 130 11.70 -9.21 7.79
C VAL A 130 10.75 -9.94 6.84
N GLY A 131 11.18 -10.21 5.61
CA GLY A 131 10.33 -10.76 4.55
C GLY A 131 9.40 -9.71 3.94
N GLY A 132 8.36 -10.14 3.25
CA GLY A 132 7.35 -9.26 2.67
C GLY A 132 7.81 -8.51 1.42
N GLU A 133 8.83 -9.01 0.72
CA GLU A 133 9.30 -8.45 -0.55
C GLU A 133 8.14 -8.32 -1.53
N LEU A 134 8.14 -7.26 -2.33
CA LEU A 134 7.27 -7.15 -3.49
C LEU A 134 7.98 -7.78 -4.69
N LEU A 135 7.29 -8.69 -5.38
CA LEU A 135 7.77 -9.36 -6.57
C LEU A 135 6.83 -9.08 -7.73
N ASN A 136 7.35 -9.17 -8.94
CA ASN A 136 6.51 -9.12 -10.13
C ASN A 136 6.84 -10.28 -11.10
N GLU A 137 5.97 -10.47 -12.09
CA GLU A 137 6.13 -11.54 -13.09
C GLU A 137 7.33 -11.36 -14.03
N LYS A 138 7.96 -10.18 -14.03
CA LYS A 138 9.24 -9.93 -14.76
C LYS A 138 10.46 -10.34 -13.94
N GLY A 139 10.30 -10.93 -12.75
CA GLY A 139 11.38 -11.36 -11.87
C GLY A 139 12.04 -10.25 -11.07
N GLN A 140 11.47 -9.05 -11.04
CA GLN A 140 11.98 -7.96 -10.19
C GLN A 140 11.59 -8.21 -8.73
N VAL A 141 12.50 -7.88 -7.82
CA VAL A 141 12.31 -8.00 -6.37
C VAL A 141 12.60 -6.65 -5.72
N PHE A 142 11.60 -6.11 -5.02
CA PHE A 142 11.69 -4.85 -4.29
C PHE A 142 11.65 -5.17 -2.79
N LYS A 143 12.76 -4.93 -2.06
CA LYS A 143 12.92 -5.41 -0.68
C LYS A 143 13.53 -4.40 0.28
N ASP A 144 14.30 -3.42 -0.22
CA ASP A 144 15.10 -2.55 0.63
C ASP A 144 14.23 -1.52 1.34
N LYS A 145 14.50 -1.35 2.63
CA LYS A 145 13.86 -0.33 3.47
C LYS A 145 14.39 1.05 3.11
N ASN A 146 13.57 2.07 3.34
CA ASN A 146 13.93 3.48 3.12
C ASN A 146 14.30 3.80 1.66
N THR A 147 13.93 2.92 0.73
CA THR A 147 14.22 3.04 -0.70
C THR A 147 12.93 3.19 -1.48
N PHE A 148 12.89 4.20 -2.34
CA PHE A 148 11.80 4.37 -3.29
C PHE A 148 12.06 3.50 -4.51
N TYR A 149 11.04 2.79 -4.93
CA TYR A 149 11.04 2.01 -6.17
C TYR A 149 9.95 2.48 -7.10
N ILE A 150 10.26 2.52 -8.38
CA ILE A 150 9.27 2.69 -9.45
C ILE A 150 8.79 1.31 -9.87
N PHE A 151 7.47 1.12 -9.97
CA PHE A 151 6.90 -0.11 -10.51
C PHE A 151 5.64 0.18 -11.33
N GLU A 152 5.33 -0.72 -12.24
CA GLU A 152 4.14 -0.66 -13.06
C GLU A 152 3.04 -1.53 -12.44
N GLY A 153 1.99 -0.92 -11.93
CA GLY A 153 0.87 -1.64 -11.30
C GLY A 153 0.14 -2.60 -12.24
N MET A 154 0.21 -2.38 -13.55
CA MET A 154 -0.36 -3.26 -14.59
C MET A 154 0.41 -4.58 -14.77
N ILE A 155 1.67 -4.65 -14.33
CA ILE A 155 2.42 -5.90 -14.29
C ILE A 155 1.94 -6.69 -13.08
N LYS A 156 1.68 -7.98 -13.27
CA LYS A 156 1.24 -8.84 -12.17
C LYS A 156 2.30 -8.88 -11.08
N HIS A 157 1.88 -8.57 -9.86
CA HIS A 157 2.76 -8.46 -8.70
C HIS A 157 2.11 -9.02 -7.43
N TRP A 158 2.94 -9.38 -6.45
CA TRP A 158 2.52 -9.96 -5.17
C TRP A 158 3.58 -9.72 -4.10
N ASN A 159 3.21 -9.97 -2.85
CA ASN A 159 4.19 -9.93 -1.75
C ASN A 159 4.49 -11.33 -1.23
N ASN A 160 5.75 -11.54 -0.88
CA ASN A 160 6.14 -12.61 0.00
C ASN A 160 5.56 -12.38 1.41
N LYS A 161 5.56 -13.44 2.20
CA LYS A 161 5.11 -13.41 3.58
C LYS A 161 6.02 -12.50 4.42
N ILE A 162 5.43 -11.67 5.29
CA ILE A 162 6.15 -10.97 6.36
C ILE A 162 6.42 -11.98 7.47
N ILE A 163 7.69 -12.19 7.80
CA ILE A 163 8.16 -13.18 8.78
C ILE A 163 8.14 -12.57 10.18
N GLY A 164 8.49 -11.29 10.31
CA GLY A 164 8.54 -10.59 11.58
C GLY A 164 8.55 -9.08 11.44
N GLY A 165 8.39 -8.39 12.58
CA GLY A 165 8.40 -6.93 12.67
C GLY A 165 7.14 -6.24 12.13
N THR A 166 7.27 -4.95 11.87
CA THR A 166 6.20 -4.11 11.31
C THR A 166 6.64 -3.53 9.99
N LYS A 167 5.88 -3.82 8.93
CA LYS A 167 6.07 -3.28 7.58
C LYS A 167 5.02 -2.24 7.26
N TYR A 168 5.46 -1.06 6.86
CA TYR A 168 4.63 -0.07 6.18
C TYR A 168 4.99 -0.07 4.70
N SER A 169 3.98 -0.20 3.82
CA SER A 169 4.14 -0.02 2.37
C SER A 169 3.32 1.18 1.97
N ILE A 170 3.95 2.15 1.33
CA ILE A 170 3.32 3.40 0.89
C ILE A 170 3.45 3.45 -0.62
N ILE A 171 2.33 3.60 -1.31
CA ILE A 171 2.24 3.60 -2.76
C ILE A 171 1.65 4.93 -3.21
N TRP A 172 2.38 5.70 -4.02
CA TRP A 172 1.89 6.88 -4.71
C TRP A 172 1.59 6.52 -6.16
N PHE A 173 0.42 6.87 -6.64
CA PHE A 173 -0.03 6.51 -7.99
C PHE A 173 -1.04 7.51 -8.54
N LYS A 174 -1.10 7.57 -9.86
CA LYS A 174 -2.13 8.31 -10.58
C LYS A 174 -3.30 7.41 -10.96
N ARG A 175 -4.51 7.92 -10.82
CA ARG A 175 -5.74 7.17 -11.10
C ARG A 175 -6.65 7.87 -12.13
N PHE A 176 -6.53 9.21 -12.22
CA PHE A 176 -7.42 10.03 -13.07
C PHE A 176 -6.67 10.94 -14.02
#